data_0630f8bc2e0c516763f98c51502052e0
#
_entry.id   0630f8bc2e0c516763f98c51502052e0
#
_cell.length_a   1.000
_cell.length_b   1.000
_cell.length_c   1.000
_cell.angle_alpha   90.00
_cell.angle_beta   90.00
_cell.angle_gamma   90.00
#
_symmetry.space_group_name_H-M   'P 1'
#
loop_
_entity.id
_entity.type
_entity.pdbx_description
1 polymer ?
#
loop_
_entity_poly.entity_id
_entity_poly.type
_entity_poly.pdbx_seq_one_letter_code
_entity_poly.pdbx_strand_id
1 'polypeptide(L)'
;ITFSGKYVPHGSVTESVDADMGKEEYSLNINRDGVFLKGGSERALHYADITYKQILREDGNMLPECEISDKPVFSYRGFMVDVCRHFFTVEEIKKIIDAAAMLKFNYFHFHLSDDQGFRAEIKKHPELSLVGGSREGSHFGKKENDDSVYSHFYTRAQLKEIAEYCKERYIEV
;
A
#
# COMPACT_ATOMS: atom_id res chain seq x y z
N ILE A 1 0.48 -6.30 22.95
CA ILE A 1 0.74 -7.69 22.51
C ILE A 1 1.08 -8.52 23.73
N THR A 2 0.37 -9.64 23.92
CA THR A 2 0.64 -10.60 25.00
C THR A 2 0.98 -11.94 24.39
N PHE A 3 2.15 -12.51 24.72
CA PHE A 3 2.59 -13.81 24.29
C PHE A 3 2.59 -14.80 25.47
N SER A 4 2.05 -16.00 25.27
CA SER A 4 2.05 -17.08 26.29
C SER A 4 3.39 -17.83 26.38
N GLY A 5 4.26 -17.67 25.39
CA GLY A 5 5.47 -18.47 25.21
C GLY A 5 5.24 -19.88 24.67
N LYS A 6 4.02 -20.18 24.23
CA LYS A 6 3.64 -21.46 23.62
C LYS A 6 3.41 -21.28 22.13
N TYR A 7 3.47 -22.39 21.40
CA TYR A 7 3.12 -22.47 19.98
C TYR A 7 1.94 -23.41 19.78
N VAL A 8 1.05 -23.05 18.86
CA VAL A 8 -0.14 -23.81 18.50
C VAL A 8 -0.12 -24.14 17.01
N PRO A 9 -0.71 -25.28 16.57
CA PRO A 9 -0.86 -25.56 15.15
C PRO A 9 -1.69 -24.48 14.47
N HIS A 10 -1.40 -24.23 13.19
CA HIS A 10 -2.24 -23.37 12.36
C HIS A 10 -3.64 -23.99 12.25
N GLY A 11 -4.63 -23.27 12.78
CA GLY A 11 -6.04 -23.68 12.80
C GLY A 11 -6.89 -22.90 11.78
N SER A 12 -8.21 -23.01 11.93
CA SER A 12 -9.16 -22.19 11.13
C SER A 12 -9.02 -20.71 11.46
N VAL A 13 -9.20 -19.85 10.45
CA VAL A 13 -9.26 -18.39 10.60
C VAL A 13 -10.74 -17.98 10.64
N THR A 14 -11.11 -17.22 11.65
CA THR A 14 -12.47 -16.68 11.82
C THR A 14 -12.38 -15.15 11.88
N GLU A 15 -13.19 -14.48 11.07
CA GLU A 15 -13.26 -13.03 11.00
C GLU A 15 -14.61 -12.51 11.51
N SER A 16 -14.60 -11.37 12.19
CA SER A 16 -15.81 -10.71 12.65
C SER A 16 -15.66 -9.20 12.74
N VAL A 17 -16.72 -8.47 12.39
CA VAL A 17 -16.81 -7.02 12.58
C VAL A 17 -17.53 -6.73 13.90
N ASP A 18 -16.95 -5.81 14.68
CA ASP A 18 -17.52 -5.33 15.95
C ASP A 18 -17.65 -3.80 15.88
N ALA A 19 -18.87 -3.32 15.70
CA ALA A 19 -19.17 -1.89 15.51
C ALA A 19 -18.84 -1.02 16.74
N ASP A 20 -18.61 -1.62 17.90
CA ASP A 20 -18.22 -0.90 19.13
C ASP A 20 -16.72 -0.57 19.16
N MET A 21 -15.93 -1.19 18.27
CA MET A 21 -14.50 -0.88 18.09
C MET A 21 -14.31 0.32 17.16
N GLY A 22 -13.17 0.99 17.28
CA GLY A 22 -12.76 2.05 16.35
C GLY A 22 -12.60 1.55 14.91
N LYS A 23 -12.88 2.42 13.91
CA LYS A 23 -12.89 2.05 12.47
C LYS A 23 -11.61 1.41 11.94
N GLU A 24 -10.47 1.64 12.58
CA GLU A 24 -9.17 1.04 12.24
C GLU A 24 -8.60 0.24 13.43
N GLU A 25 -9.40 -0.01 14.46
CA GLU A 25 -9.05 -0.80 15.62
C GLU A 25 -9.33 -2.27 15.36
N TYR A 26 -8.41 -3.14 15.71
CA TYR A 26 -8.56 -4.59 15.56
C TYR A 26 -7.95 -5.36 16.73
N SER A 27 -8.41 -6.59 16.88
CA SER A 27 -7.75 -7.61 17.70
C SER A 27 -7.48 -8.88 16.89
N LEU A 28 -6.39 -9.54 17.23
CA LEU A 28 -5.97 -10.83 16.70
C LEU A 28 -5.71 -11.74 17.91
N ASN A 29 -6.40 -12.87 17.97
CA ASN A 29 -6.18 -13.89 18.98
C ASN A 29 -5.79 -15.20 18.29
N ILE A 30 -4.64 -15.76 18.66
CA ILE A 30 -4.14 -17.05 18.19
C ILE A 30 -4.07 -17.98 19.40
N ASN A 31 -4.85 -19.05 19.38
CA ASN A 31 -4.91 -20.04 20.43
C ASN A 31 -5.15 -21.45 19.85
N ARG A 32 -5.35 -22.45 20.72
CA ARG A 32 -5.56 -23.86 20.31
C ARG A 32 -6.81 -24.10 19.48
N ASP A 33 -7.80 -23.21 19.60
CA ASP A 33 -9.10 -23.33 18.91
C ASP A 33 -9.05 -22.68 17.51
N GLY A 34 -8.02 -21.89 17.22
CA GLY A 34 -7.81 -21.25 15.91
C GLY A 34 -7.27 -19.83 15.96
N VAL A 35 -7.46 -19.12 14.87
CA VAL A 35 -7.09 -17.72 14.68
C VAL A 35 -8.36 -16.89 14.59
N PHE A 36 -8.48 -15.89 15.43
CA PHE A 36 -9.66 -15.02 15.51
C PHE A 36 -9.26 -13.58 15.21
N LEU A 37 -9.76 -13.04 14.10
CA LEU A 37 -9.59 -11.66 13.69
C LEU A 37 -10.89 -10.90 13.99
N LYS A 38 -10.79 -9.82 14.74
CA LYS A 38 -11.91 -8.95 15.01
C LYS A 38 -11.53 -7.50 14.70
N GLY A 39 -12.36 -6.75 14.01
CA GLY A 39 -12.10 -5.36 13.65
C GLY A 39 -13.34 -4.48 13.71
N GLY A 40 -13.16 -3.18 13.94
CA GLY A 40 -14.25 -2.19 13.96
C GLY A 40 -14.81 -1.90 12.55
N SER A 41 -14.20 -2.43 11.49
CA SER A 41 -14.64 -2.32 10.11
C SER A 41 -13.90 -3.34 9.23
N GLU A 42 -14.28 -3.48 7.95
CA GLU A 42 -13.56 -4.26 6.94
C GLU A 42 -12.10 -3.81 6.79
N ARG A 43 -11.84 -2.50 6.88
CA ARG A 43 -10.47 -1.95 6.88
C ARG A 43 -9.66 -2.45 8.08
N ALA A 44 -10.26 -2.48 9.24
CA ALA A 44 -9.63 -2.99 10.47
C ALA A 44 -9.35 -4.50 10.38
N LEU A 45 -10.26 -5.28 9.81
CA LEU A 45 -10.05 -6.71 9.53
C LEU A 45 -8.90 -6.90 8.55
N HIS A 46 -8.81 -6.09 7.50
CA HIS A 46 -7.66 -6.11 6.58
C HIS A 46 -6.33 -5.85 7.31
N TYR A 47 -6.30 -4.92 8.27
CA TYR A 47 -5.09 -4.67 9.08
C TYR A 47 -4.75 -5.82 10.03
N ALA A 48 -5.77 -6.48 10.59
CA ALA A 48 -5.60 -7.70 11.37
C ALA A 48 -5.01 -8.84 10.52
N ASP A 49 -5.52 -9.03 9.31
CA ASP A 49 -5.04 -10.02 8.35
C ASP A 49 -3.58 -9.76 7.92
N ILE A 50 -3.21 -8.50 7.70
CA ILE A 50 -1.81 -8.12 7.44
C ILE A 50 -0.91 -8.56 8.61
N THR A 51 -1.31 -8.26 9.85
CA THR A 51 -0.55 -8.64 11.04
C THR A 51 -0.45 -10.16 11.17
N TYR A 52 -1.55 -10.87 10.96
CA TYR A 52 -1.57 -12.33 10.94
C TYR A 52 -0.63 -12.91 9.87
N LYS A 53 -0.67 -12.40 8.64
CA LYS A 53 0.22 -12.83 7.56
C LYS A 53 1.69 -12.58 7.83
N GLN A 54 2.02 -11.51 8.56
CA GLN A 54 3.39 -11.24 9.01
C GLN A 54 3.87 -12.30 10.01
N ILE A 55 3.02 -12.67 10.97
CA ILE A 55 3.32 -13.73 11.95
C ILE A 55 3.47 -15.09 11.23
N LEU A 56 2.57 -15.41 10.31
CA LEU A 56 2.57 -16.66 9.56
C LEU A 56 3.85 -16.89 8.75
N ARG A 57 4.46 -15.84 8.20
CA ARG A 57 5.70 -15.92 7.42
C ARG A 57 6.90 -16.41 8.23
N GLU A 58 6.95 -16.05 9.51
CA GLU A 58 8.10 -16.36 10.36
C GLU A 58 8.01 -17.77 10.96
N ASP A 59 6.81 -18.22 11.33
CA ASP A 59 6.61 -19.43 12.15
C ASP A 59 6.08 -20.65 11.37
N GLY A 60 5.80 -20.53 10.08
CA GLY A 60 5.39 -21.66 9.25
C GLY A 60 4.05 -22.28 9.68
N ASN A 61 4.03 -23.59 10.03
CA ASN A 61 2.84 -24.32 10.42
C ASN A 61 2.48 -24.20 11.92
N MET A 62 3.37 -23.62 12.72
CA MET A 62 3.17 -23.39 14.14
C MET A 62 3.14 -21.88 14.39
N LEU A 63 2.12 -21.42 15.08
CA LEU A 63 1.91 -20.00 15.38
C LEU A 63 2.14 -19.76 16.88
N PRO A 64 2.71 -18.61 17.26
CA PRO A 64 2.79 -18.25 18.67
C PRO A 64 1.39 -18.04 19.23
N GLU A 65 1.07 -18.66 20.36
CA GLU A 65 -0.17 -18.39 21.10
C GLU A 65 -0.08 -16.96 21.67
N CYS A 66 -0.90 -16.05 21.14
CA CYS A 66 -0.82 -14.64 21.48
C CYS A 66 -2.17 -13.93 21.35
N GLU A 67 -2.24 -12.77 22.01
CA GLU A 67 -3.32 -11.79 21.85
C GLU A 67 -2.71 -10.43 21.48
N ILE A 68 -3.22 -9.86 20.39
CA ILE A 68 -2.84 -8.54 19.89
C ILE A 68 -4.09 -7.68 19.84
N SER A 69 -4.04 -6.50 20.46
CA SER A 69 -5.01 -5.43 20.27
C SER A 69 -4.22 -4.22 19.79
N ASP A 70 -4.65 -3.64 18.68
CA ASP A 70 -3.93 -2.57 18.00
C ASP A 70 -4.89 -1.56 17.35
N LYS A 71 -4.45 -0.33 17.30
CA LYS A 71 -5.09 0.76 16.59
C LYS A 71 -4.04 1.79 16.17
N PRO A 72 -4.21 2.45 15.04
CA PRO A 72 -3.24 3.47 14.61
C PRO A 72 -3.28 4.68 15.55
N VAL A 73 -2.08 5.20 15.85
CA VAL A 73 -1.91 6.45 16.61
C VAL A 73 -2.28 7.65 15.74
N PHE A 74 -1.98 7.58 14.43
CA PHE A 74 -2.27 8.63 13.46
C PHE A 74 -3.32 8.18 12.46
N SER A 75 -4.35 8.99 12.24
CA SER A 75 -5.39 8.74 11.23
C SER A 75 -4.86 8.90 9.80
N TYR A 76 -3.86 9.73 9.58
CA TYR A 76 -3.17 9.90 8.30
C TYR A 76 -1.79 9.23 8.33
N ARG A 77 -1.59 8.25 7.45
CA ARG A 77 -0.32 7.53 7.26
C ARG A 77 -0.04 7.49 5.77
N GLY A 78 0.51 8.60 5.27
CA GLY A 78 0.73 8.81 3.85
C GLY A 78 2.16 8.57 3.40
N PHE A 79 2.31 8.19 2.13
CA PHE A 79 3.58 8.17 1.41
C PHE A 79 3.41 8.86 0.05
N MET A 80 4.51 9.26 -0.56
CA MET A 80 4.51 9.93 -1.85
C MET A 80 5.52 9.27 -2.79
N VAL A 81 5.14 9.15 -4.07
CA VAL A 81 6.07 8.77 -5.14
C VAL A 81 6.04 9.83 -6.22
N ASP A 82 7.20 10.40 -6.50
CA ASP A 82 7.41 11.36 -7.58
C ASP A 82 7.77 10.62 -8.88
N VAL A 83 6.80 10.57 -9.79
CA VAL A 83 6.98 9.96 -11.12
C VAL A 83 7.30 10.99 -12.21
N CYS A 84 7.37 12.26 -11.85
CA CYS A 84 7.71 13.34 -12.77
C CYS A 84 9.22 13.38 -13.04
N ARG A 85 10.03 13.32 -11.97
CA ARG A 85 11.49 13.31 -12.07
C ARG A 85 12.01 11.97 -12.54
N HIS A 86 11.39 10.87 -12.09
CA HIS A 86 11.68 9.53 -12.57
C HIS A 86 10.40 8.74 -12.76
N PHE A 87 10.18 8.23 -13.99
CA PHE A 87 8.99 7.44 -14.30
C PHE A 87 9.13 6.01 -13.75
N PHE A 88 8.10 5.53 -13.09
CA PHE A 88 7.96 4.14 -12.67
C PHE A 88 6.85 3.47 -13.45
N THR A 89 7.04 2.22 -13.84
CA THR A 89 6.00 1.41 -14.48
C THR A 89 4.85 1.12 -13.51
N VAL A 90 3.71 0.68 -14.04
CA VAL A 90 2.55 0.28 -13.21
C VAL A 90 2.94 -0.83 -12.24
N GLU A 91 3.75 -1.79 -12.69
CA GLU A 91 4.22 -2.93 -11.89
C GLU A 91 5.14 -2.49 -10.75
N GLU A 92 5.99 -1.50 -10.99
CA GLU A 92 6.86 -0.94 -9.94
C GLU A 92 6.03 -0.16 -8.91
N ILE A 93 5.06 0.64 -9.36
CA ILE A 93 4.13 1.35 -8.46
C ILE A 93 3.33 0.36 -7.61
N LYS A 94 2.84 -0.74 -8.19
CA LYS A 94 2.14 -1.79 -7.43
C LYS A 94 3.02 -2.42 -6.35
N LYS A 95 4.29 -2.67 -6.62
CA LYS A 95 5.24 -3.18 -5.60
C LYS A 95 5.42 -2.20 -4.44
N ILE A 96 5.49 -0.91 -4.75
CA ILE A 96 5.59 0.14 -3.71
C ILE A 96 4.30 0.18 -2.88
N ILE A 97 3.14 0.09 -3.53
CA ILE A 97 1.83 0.03 -2.87
C ILE A 97 1.73 -1.21 -1.97
N ASP A 98 2.19 -2.38 -2.42
CA ASP A 98 2.21 -3.61 -1.61
C ASP A 98 3.08 -3.44 -0.37
N ALA A 99 4.27 -2.87 -0.50
CA ALA A 99 5.14 -2.58 0.64
C ALA A 99 4.51 -1.59 1.62
N ALA A 100 3.85 -0.53 1.11
CA ALA A 100 3.13 0.44 1.93
C ALA A 100 1.92 -0.20 2.65
N ALA A 101 1.15 -1.05 1.96
CA ALA A 101 0.03 -1.79 2.54
C ALA A 101 0.48 -2.69 3.69
N MET A 102 1.61 -3.41 3.55
CA MET A 102 2.20 -4.22 4.62
C MET A 102 2.56 -3.41 5.87
N LEU A 103 2.80 -2.10 5.72
CA LEU A 103 3.04 -1.16 6.80
C LEU A 103 1.79 -0.39 7.22
N LYS A 104 0.61 -0.77 6.70
CA LYS A 104 -0.70 -0.16 7.00
C LYS A 104 -0.76 1.34 6.69
N PHE A 105 -0.07 1.81 5.64
CA PHE A 105 -0.31 3.13 5.08
C PHE A 105 -1.72 3.20 4.49
N ASN A 106 -2.36 4.39 4.58
CA ASN A 106 -3.73 4.58 4.11
C ASN A 106 -3.90 5.74 3.11
N TYR A 107 -2.83 6.46 2.79
CA TYR A 107 -2.82 7.52 1.77
C TYR A 107 -1.61 7.39 0.86
N PHE A 108 -1.84 7.53 -0.44
CA PHE A 108 -0.82 7.59 -1.47
C PHE A 108 -0.88 8.91 -2.22
N HIS A 109 0.12 9.76 -2.05
CA HIS A 109 0.30 10.94 -2.88
C HIS A 109 1.03 10.52 -4.16
N PHE A 110 0.28 10.36 -5.24
CA PHE A 110 0.83 10.06 -6.55
C PHE A 110 1.15 11.37 -7.26
N HIS A 111 2.43 11.77 -7.25
CA HIS A 111 2.88 13.05 -7.80
C HIS A 111 3.06 12.95 -9.31
N LEU A 112 2.00 13.30 -10.06
CA LEU A 112 1.83 13.04 -11.48
C LEU A 112 2.25 14.20 -12.40
N SER A 113 2.42 15.42 -11.87
CA SER A 113 2.71 16.61 -12.68
C SER A 113 3.67 17.55 -11.98
N ASP A 114 4.73 17.91 -12.67
CA ASP A 114 5.73 18.88 -12.26
C ASP A 114 6.43 19.43 -13.51
N ASP A 115 7.37 20.37 -13.36
CA ASP A 115 8.10 20.98 -14.48
C ASP A 115 8.96 19.98 -15.29
N GLN A 116 9.44 18.90 -14.68
CA GLN A 116 10.22 17.85 -15.35
C GLN A 116 9.38 16.80 -16.06
N GLY A 117 8.06 16.77 -15.86
CA GLY A 117 7.21 15.83 -16.55
C GLY A 117 5.75 15.89 -16.16
N PHE A 118 4.88 15.74 -17.14
CA PHE A 118 3.44 15.56 -16.97
C PHE A 118 3.05 14.11 -17.28
N ARG A 119 2.66 13.35 -16.27
CA ARG A 119 2.53 11.89 -16.35
C ARG A 119 1.09 11.38 -16.47
N ALA A 120 0.10 12.23 -16.61
CA ALA A 120 -1.30 11.83 -16.71
C ALA A 120 -1.86 12.07 -18.13
N GLU A 121 -2.46 11.05 -18.76
CA GLU A 121 -3.18 11.20 -20.02
C GLU A 121 -4.39 12.11 -19.86
N ILE A 122 -4.43 13.23 -20.60
CA ILE A 122 -5.58 14.13 -20.70
C ILE A 122 -6.11 14.11 -22.13
N LYS A 123 -7.19 13.36 -22.38
CA LYS A 123 -7.73 13.16 -23.74
C LYS A 123 -8.13 14.45 -24.46
N LYS A 124 -8.58 15.48 -23.74
CA LYS A 124 -8.95 16.79 -24.33
C LYS A 124 -7.74 17.68 -24.61
N HIS A 125 -6.61 17.38 -24.01
CA HIS A 125 -5.35 18.12 -24.10
C HIS A 125 -4.19 17.14 -24.21
N PRO A 126 -4.09 16.37 -25.32
CA PRO A 126 -3.08 15.33 -25.46
C PRO A 126 -1.65 15.89 -25.45
N GLU A 127 -1.45 17.13 -25.82
CA GLU A 127 -0.17 17.84 -25.76
C GLU A 127 0.42 17.88 -24.35
N LEU A 128 -0.40 17.88 -23.30
CA LEU A 128 0.09 17.87 -21.91
C LEU A 128 0.90 16.62 -21.60
N SER A 129 0.48 15.46 -22.08
CA SER A 129 1.19 14.20 -21.87
C SER A 129 2.21 13.89 -22.98
N LEU A 130 1.92 14.22 -24.24
CA LEU A 130 2.81 13.93 -25.36
C LEU A 130 4.06 14.82 -25.37
N VAL A 131 3.89 16.14 -25.11
CA VAL A 131 4.98 17.10 -25.02
C VAL A 131 5.51 17.18 -23.59
N GLY A 132 4.63 17.41 -22.60
CA GLY A 132 5.01 17.54 -21.19
C GLY A 132 5.47 16.22 -20.56
N GLY A 133 5.11 15.07 -21.13
CA GLY A 133 5.60 13.75 -20.72
C GLY A 133 6.98 13.39 -21.27
N SER A 134 7.52 14.21 -22.19
CA SER A 134 8.79 13.97 -22.88
C SER A 134 9.84 15.01 -22.49
N ARG A 135 11.08 14.59 -22.33
CA ARG A 135 12.23 15.48 -22.12
C ARG A 135 13.50 14.87 -22.69
N GLU A 136 14.42 15.75 -23.10
CA GLU A 136 15.76 15.36 -23.55
C GLU A 136 16.71 15.30 -22.35
N GLY A 137 16.88 14.09 -21.81
CA GLY A 137 17.78 13.82 -20.71
C GLY A 137 17.21 14.11 -19.30
N SER A 138 17.92 13.65 -18.31
CA SER A 138 17.63 13.86 -16.89
C SER A 138 18.81 14.46 -16.16
N HIS A 139 18.53 15.49 -15.35
CA HIS A 139 19.53 16.16 -14.55
C HIS A 139 19.47 15.69 -13.09
N PHE A 140 20.54 15.10 -12.60
CA PHE A 140 20.65 14.58 -11.24
C PHE A 140 21.63 15.43 -10.41
N GLY A 141 21.10 16.51 -9.84
CA GLY A 141 21.88 17.44 -9.01
C GLY A 141 23.00 18.13 -9.78
N LYS A 142 24.27 17.91 -9.40
CA LYS A 142 25.45 18.52 -10.04
C LYS A 142 26.02 17.71 -11.21
N LYS A 143 25.41 16.58 -11.55
CA LYS A 143 25.86 15.75 -12.67
C LYS A 143 25.38 16.34 -14.00
N GLU A 144 26.16 16.07 -15.02
CA GLU A 144 25.76 16.35 -16.40
C GLU A 144 24.48 15.60 -16.76
N ASN A 145 23.76 16.10 -17.75
CA ASN A 145 22.60 15.46 -18.31
C ASN A 145 22.97 14.05 -18.82
N ASP A 146 22.11 13.06 -18.62
CA ASP A 146 22.34 11.70 -19.09
C ASP A 146 22.06 11.49 -20.58
N ASP A 147 21.64 12.56 -21.30
CA ASP A 147 21.31 12.59 -22.73
C ASP A 147 20.28 11.52 -23.16
N SER A 148 19.58 10.91 -22.21
CA SER A 148 18.53 9.94 -22.49
C SER A 148 17.18 10.62 -22.70
N VAL A 149 16.45 10.22 -23.76
CA VAL A 149 15.11 10.72 -24.03
C VAL A 149 14.12 9.99 -23.11
N TYR A 150 13.47 10.74 -22.23
CA TYR A 150 12.37 10.25 -21.40
C TYR A 150 11.04 10.66 -22.03
N SER A 151 10.23 9.68 -22.46
CA SER A 151 8.90 9.95 -23.04
C SER A 151 7.91 8.94 -22.43
N HIS A 152 7.37 9.28 -21.28
CA HIS A 152 6.50 8.40 -20.50
C HIS A 152 5.33 9.16 -19.88
N PHE A 153 4.17 8.54 -19.88
CA PHE A 153 3.00 8.95 -19.12
C PHE A 153 2.12 7.72 -18.86
N TYR A 154 1.24 7.82 -17.88
CA TYR A 154 0.21 6.80 -17.63
C TYR A 154 -1.02 7.11 -18.45
N THR A 155 -1.52 6.09 -19.15
CA THR A 155 -2.84 6.15 -19.78
C THR A 155 -3.92 6.23 -18.70
N ARG A 156 -5.08 6.74 -19.06
CA ARG A 156 -6.24 6.79 -18.15
C ARG A 156 -6.62 5.41 -17.61
N ALA A 157 -6.45 4.34 -18.39
CA ALA A 157 -6.67 2.97 -17.96
C ALA A 157 -5.68 2.56 -16.86
N GLN A 158 -4.40 2.87 -17.02
CA GLN A 158 -3.35 2.60 -16.03
C GLN A 158 -3.54 3.38 -14.73
N LEU A 159 -3.95 4.66 -14.82
CA LEU A 159 -4.28 5.45 -13.62
C LEU A 159 -5.46 4.85 -12.86
N LYS A 160 -6.48 4.40 -13.58
CA LYS A 160 -7.63 3.71 -12.99
C LYS A 160 -7.20 2.41 -12.33
N GLU A 161 -6.39 1.60 -12.99
CA GLU A 161 -5.83 0.36 -12.46
C GLU A 161 -5.07 0.57 -11.16
N ILE A 162 -4.21 1.59 -11.10
CA ILE A 162 -3.46 1.95 -9.87
C ILE A 162 -4.42 2.35 -8.75
N ALA A 163 -5.42 3.18 -9.06
CA ALA A 163 -6.40 3.63 -8.06
C ALA A 163 -7.25 2.47 -7.51
N GLU A 164 -7.68 1.55 -8.37
CA GLU A 164 -8.41 0.34 -7.95
C GLU A 164 -7.50 -0.58 -7.11
N TYR A 165 -6.25 -0.74 -7.50
CA TYR A 165 -5.25 -1.53 -6.76
C TYR A 165 -5.00 -0.97 -5.34
N CYS A 166 -4.96 0.35 -5.19
CA CYS A 166 -4.89 1.02 -3.89
C CYS A 166 -6.17 0.80 -3.08
N LYS A 167 -7.34 0.95 -3.71
CA LYS A 167 -8.65 0.79 -3.05
C LYS A 167 -8.82 -0.60 -2.44
N GLU A 168 -8.39 -1.67 -3.13
CA GLU A 168 -8.41 -3.04 -2.62
C GLU A 168 -7.54 -3.23 -1.36
N ARG A 169 -6.61 -2.32 -1.10
CA ARG A 169 -5.70 -2.29 0.05
C ARG A 169 -6.07 -1.22 1.07
N TYR A 170 -7.26 -0.62 0.92
CA TYR A 170 -7.74 0.48 1.76
C TYR A 170 -6.82 1.71 1.77
N ILE A 171 -6.08 1.96 0.67
CA ILE A 171 -5.23 3.14 0.44
C ILE A 171 -5.98 4.13 -0.46
N GLU A 172 -6.13 5.36 -0.02
CA GLU A 172 -6.68 6.47 -0.80
C GLU A 172 -5.57 7.14 -1.63
N VAL A 173 -5.87 7.49 -2.93
CA VAL A 173 -4.92 8.12 -3.86
C VAL A 173 -5.29 9.57 -4.11
#